data_a3d957901d2930eede0a407f5f4d7fdb
#
_entry.id   a3d957901d2930eede0a407f5f4d7fdb
#
_cell.length_a   1.000
_cell.length_b   1.000
_cell.length_c   1.000
_cell.angle_alpha   90.00
_cell.angle_beta   90.00
_cell.angle_gamma   90.00
#
_symmetry.space_group_name_H-M   'P 1'
#
loop_
_entity.id
_entity.type
_entity.pdbx_description
1 polymer ?
#
loop_
_entity_poly.entity_id
_entity_poly.type
_entity_poly.pdbx_seq_one_letter_code
_entity_poly.pdbx_strand_id
1 'polypeptide(L)'
;MDSNSTNVSRDLYALIKDRKANPVDGSYTNYLFDKGIEKIGKKVGEEAIEAIISASKGDKENTIQELADLYYHAMVMMVQMGITVEDVEEELKKR
;
A
#
# COMPACT_ATOMS: atom_id res chain seq x y z
N MET A 1 -11.34 -7.58 -7.74
CA MET A 1 -11.81 -6.19 -8.00
C MET A 1 -12.88 -6.21 -9.08
N ASP A 2 -13.86 -5.35 -8.95
CA ASP A 2 -14.89 -5.17 -9.96
C ASP A 2 -14.27 -4.48 -11.18
N SER A 3 -14.42 -5.06 -12.36
CA SER A 3 -13.87 -4.49 -13.60
C SER A 3 -14.47 -3.13 -13.96
N ASN A 4 -15.62 -2.80 -13.37
CA ASN A 4 -16.30 -1.52 -13.58
C ASN A 4 -15.95 -0.49 -12.50
N SER A 5 -15.14 -0.88 -11.51
CA SER A 5 -14.77 0.02 -10.43
C SER A 5 -13.84 1.11 -10.95
N THR A 6 -14.12 2.37 -10.59
CA THR A 6 -13.20 3.48 -10.81
C THR A 6 -12.39 3.78 -9.56
N ASN A 7 -12.58 3.00 -8.49
CA ASN A 7 -11.94 3.23 -7.20
C ASN A 7 -11.02 2.07 -6.82
N VAL A 8 -9.97 1.91 -7.62
CA VAL A 8 -9.00 0.82 -7.45
C VAL A 8 -8.37 0.85 -6.06
N SER A 9 -8.04 2.04 -5.55
CA SER A 9 -7.41 2.17 -4.24
C SER A 9 -8.31 1.66 -3.12
N ARG A 10 -9.58 1.98 -3.15
CA ARG A 10 -10.52 1.51 -2.13
C ARG A 10 -10.77 0.01 -2.21
N ASP A 11 -10.82 -0.52 -3.41
CA ASP A 11 -10.97 -1.96 -3.63
C ASP A 11 -9.74 -2.71 -3.09
N LEU A 12 -8.56 -2.18 -3.36
CA LEU A 12 -7.32 -2.77 -2.86
C LEU A 12 -7.25 -2.70 -1.34
N TYR A 13 -7.62 -1.56 -0.75
CA TYR A 13 -7.66 -1.41 0.69
C TYR A 13 -8.60 -2.44 1.32
N ALA A 14 -9.78 -2.61 0.74
CA ALA A 14 -10.77 -3.58 1.23
C ALA A 14 -10.22 -5.01 1.18
N LEU A 15 -9.50 -5.36 0.11
CA LEU A 15 -8.89 -6.67 -0.04
C LEU A 15 -7.82 -6.90 1.03
N ILE A 16 -6.97 -5.91 1.27
CA ILE A 16 -5.92 -5.99 2.28
C ILE A 16 -6.54 -6.16 3.67
N LYS A 17 -7.58 -5.40 3.96
CA LYS A 17 -8.31 -5.48 5.22
C LYS A 17 -8.92 -6.86 5.40
N ASP A 18 -9.47 -7.42 4.32
CA ASP A 18 -10.04 -8.77 4.37
C ASP A 18 -8.96 -9.82 4.66
N ARG A 19 -7.76 -9.67 4.08
CA ARG A 19 -6.66 -10.60 4.35
C ARG A 19 -6.25 -10.61 5.81
N LYS A 20 -6.35 -9.48 6.48
CA LYS A 20 -6.06 -9.42 7.92
C LYS A 20 -7.13 -10.15 8.73
N ALA A 21 -8.39 -9.96 8.39
CA ALA A 21 -9.51 -10.59 9.09
C ALA A 21 -9.65 -12.08 8.76
N ASN A 22 -9.35 -12.45 7.52
CA ASN A 22 -9.51 -13.82 6.99
C ASN A 22 -8.21 -14.25 6.30
N PRO A 23 -7.20 -14.65 7.07
CA PRO A 23 -5.88 -14.99 6.52
C PRO A 23 -5.93 -16.09 5.48
N VAL A 24 -5.06 -15.96 4.47
CA VAL A 24 -4.91 -16.93 3.38
C VAL A 24 -3.46 -17.42 3.39
N ASP A 25 -3.27 -18.73 3.44
CA ASP A 25 -1.94 -19.34 3.41
C ASP A 25 -1.22 -18.96 2.13
N GLY A 26 0.05 -18.59 2.25
CA GLY A 26 0.86 -18.21 1.11
C GLY A 26 0.67 -16.78 0.65
N SER A 27 -0.23 -16.03 1.28
CA SER A 27 -0.46 -14.61 0.94
C SER A 27 0.72 -13.75 1.42
N TYR A 28 1.27 -12.96 0.50
CA TYR A 28 2.31 -11.97 0.85
C TYR A 28 1.79 -10.95 1.85
N THR A 29 0.54 -10.51 1.69
CA THR A 29 -0.08 -9.56 2.61
C THR A 29 -0.12 -10.13 4.03
N ASN A 30 -0.50 -11.40 4.17
CA ASN A 30 -0.52 -12.04 5.48
C ASN A 30 0.89 -12.20 6.06
N TYR A 31 1.88 -12.48 5.21
CA TYR A 31 3.27 -12.51 5.64
C TYR A 31 3.67 -11.17 6.27
N LEU A 32 3.29 -10.05 5.63
CA LEU A 32 3.60 -8.73 6.17
C LEU A 32 2.93 -8.49 7.52
N PHE A 33 1.66 -8.86 7.66
CA PHE A 33 0.97 -8.73 8.95
C PHE A 33 1.63 -9.56 10.04
N ASP A 34 2.06 -10.78 9.69
CA ASP A 34 2.75 -11.65 10.64
C ASP A 34 4.08 -11.06 11.11
N LYS A 35 4.80 -10.40 10.22
CA LYS A 35 6.08 -9.78 10.55
C LYS A 35 5.92 -8.46 11.32
N GLY A 36 4.78 -7.80 11.14
CA GLY A 36 4.44 -6.61 11.89
C GLY A 36 4.95 -5.30 11.32
N ILE A 37 4.73 -4.24 12.08
CA ILE A 37 4.93 -2.86 11.61
C ILE A 37 6.37 -2.55 11.20
N GLU A 38 7.36 -3.17 11.84
CA GLU A 38 8.77 -2.92 11.48
C GLU A 38 9.07 -3.39 10.07
N LYS A 39 8.60 -4.58 9.70
CA LYS A 39 8.82 -5.12 8.36
C LYS A 39 8.02 -4.31 7.32
N ILE A 40 6.77 -3.99 7.65
CA ILE A 40 5.91 -3.18 6.78
C ILE A 40 6.56 -1.82 6.54
N GLY A 41 7.03 -1.17 7.61
CA GLY A 41 7.68 0.14 7.50
C GLY A 41 8.96 0.08 6.68
N LYS A 42 9.74 -0.99 6.82
CA LYS A 42 10.95 -1.19 6.03
C LYS A 42 10.62 -1.26 4.54
N LYS A 43 9.55 -1.98 4.18
CA LYS A 43 9.11 -2.07 2.78
C LYS A 43 8.66 -0.72 2.24
N VAL A 44 7.90 0.06 3.04
CA VAL A 44 7.49 1.40 2.63
C VAL A 44 8.73 2.26 2.34
N GLY A 45 9.73 2.22 3.23
CA GLY A 45 10.96 2.98 3.05
C GLY A 45 11.73 2.56 1.80
N GLU A 46 11.88 1.26 1.58
CA GLU A 46 12.58 0.72 0.41
C GLU A 46 11.93 1.15 -0.90
N GLU A 47 10.59 1.03 -0.98
CA GLU A 47 9.87 1.41 -2.20
C GLU A 47 9.94 2.91 -2.46
N ALA A 48 9.90 3.72 -1.40
CA ALA A 48 10.06 5.17 -1.54
C ALA A 48 11.42 5.53 -2.12
N ILE A 49 12.49 4.90 -1.63
CA ILE A 49 13.85 5.13 -2.14
C ILE A 49 13.96 4.69 -3.60
N GLU A 50 13.40 3.53 -3.94
CA GLU A 50 13.43 3.03 -5.32
C GLU A 50 12.67 3.96 -6.27
N ALA A 51 11.54 4.53 -5.82
CA ALA A 51 10.79 5.51 -6.62
C ALA A 51 11.63 6.77 -6.88
N ILE A 52 12.35 7.25 -5.86
CA ILE A 52 13.21 8.42 -5.98
C ILE A 52 14.34 8.17 -6.99
N ILE A 53 14.96 7.00 -6.91
CA ILE A 53 16.05 6.62 -7.82
C ILE A 53 15.54 6.57 -9.26
N SER A 54 14.40 5.92 -9.50
CA SER A 54 13.81 5.82 -10.83
C SER A 54 13.44 7.20 -11.38
N ALA A 55 12.84 8.05 -10.55
CA ALA A 55 12.44 9.39 -10.93
C ALA A 55 13.67 10.23 -11.30
N SER A 56 14.77 10.09 -10.53
CA SER A 56 16.02 10.82 -10.79
C SER A 56 16.64 10.45 -12.13
N LYS A 57 16.40 9.23 -12.60
CA LYS A 57 16.87 8.75 -13.91
C LYS A 57 15.92 9.12 -15.05
N GLY A 58 14.76 9.69 -14.73
CA GLY A 58 13.74 9.99 -15.72
C GLY A 58 13.05 8.75 -16.27
N ASP A 59 13.12 7.61 -15.55
CA ASP A 59 12.48 6.38 -15.95
C ASP A 59 11.03 6.37 -15.47
N LYS A 60 10.16 6.93 -16.30
CA LYS A 60 8.75 7.09 -15.96
C LYS A 60 8.06 5.77 -15.69
N GLU A 61 8.30 4.78 -16.54
CA GLU A 61 7.63 3.48 -16.44
C GLU A 61 7.98 2.77 -15.14
N ASN A 62 9.27 2.73 -14.81
CA ASN A 62 9.70 2.09 -13.56
C ASN A 62 9.24 2.90 -12.34
N THR A 63 9.19 4.23 -12.45
CA THR A 63 8.69 5.08 -11.37
C THR A 63 7.22 4.76 -11.06
N ILE A 64 6.40 4.53 -12.10
CA ILE A 64 5.01 4.14 -11.90
C ILE A 64 4.91 2.83 -11.12
N GLN A 65 5.74 1.84 -11.48
CA GLN A 65 5.75 0.55 -10.78
C GLN A 65 6.13 0.71 -9.31
N GLU A 66 7.18 1.49 -9.04
CA GLU A 66 7.63 1.72 -7.67
C GLU A 66 6.61 2.50 -6.85
N LEU A 67 5.93 3.47 -7.46
CA LEU A 67 4.87 4.20 -6.77
C LEU A 67 3.68 3.28 -6.45
N ALA A 68 3.34 2.37 -7.35
CA ALA A 68 2.27 1.40 -7.10
C ALA A 68 2.64 0.49 -5.92
N ASP A 69 3.89 0.01 -5.88
CA ASP A 69 4.38 -0.80 -4.77
C ASP A 69 4.36 -0.01 -3.46
N LEU A 70 4.73 1.26 -3.51
CA LEU A 70 4.70 2.14 -2.34
C LEU A 70 3.27 2.30 -1.83
N TYR A 71 2.31 2.55 -2.73
CA TYR A 71 0.90 2.68 -2.37
C TYR A 71 0.40 1.40 -1.67
N TYR A 72 0.72 0.25 -2.25
CA TYR A 72 0.31 -1.03 -1.70
C TYR A 72 0.83 -1.21 -0.26
N HIS A 73 2.14 -1.01 -0.07
CA HIS A 73 2.73 -1.19 1.26
C HIS A 73 2.24 -0.12 2.26
N ALA A 74 1.97 1.09 1.78
CA ALA A 74 1.38 2.13 2.64
C ALA A 74 -0.02 1.72 3.11
N MET A 75 -0.81 1.08 2.25
CA MET A 75 -2.13 0.59 2.63
C MET A 75 -2.05 -0.55 3.63
N VAL A 76 -1.05 -1.43 3.49
CA VAL A 76 -0.81 -2.50 4.48
C VAL A 76 -0.52 -1.87 5.84
N MET A 77 0.31 -0.82 5.87
CA MET A 77 0.60 -0.08 7.09
C MET A 77 -0.68 0.53 7.69
N MET A 78 -1.51 1.12 6.85
CA MET A 78 -2.78 1.70 7.28
C MET A 78 -3.66 0.65 7.96
N VAL A 79 -3.85 -0.49 7.31
CA VAL A 79 -4.67 -1.58 7.88
C VAL A 79 -4.08 -2.06 9.20
N GLN A 80 -2.76 -2.23 9.25
CA GLN A 80 -2.09 -2.68 10.47
C GLN A 80 -2.33 -1.72 11.65
N MET A 81 -2.43 -0.42 11.37
CA MET A 81 -2.63 0.60 12.38
C MET A 81 -4.11 0.97 12.59
N GLY A 82 -5.02 0.36 11.87
CA GLY A 82 -6.43 0.70 11.96
C GLY A 82 -6.78 2.05 11.33
N ILE A 83 -5.97 2.52 10.37
CA ILE A 83 -6.19 3.78 9.67
C ILE A 83 -7.02 3.52 8.42
N THR A 84 -8.08 4.32 8.23
CA THR A 84 -8.94 4.18 7.04
C THR A 84 -8.50 5.12 5.93
N VAL A 85 -8.98 4.85 4.71
CA VAL A 85 -8.78 5.76 3.58
C VAL A 85 -9.36 7.13 3.91
N GLU A 86 -10.52 7.15 4.55
CA GLU A 86 -11.20 8.38 4.94
C GLU A 86 -10.36 9.20 5.92
N ASP A 87 -9.66 8.56 6.84
CA ASP A 87 -8.78 9.26 7.78
C ASP A 87 -7.72 10.07 7.03
N VAL A 88 -7.09 9.43 6.03
CA VAL A 88 -6.05 10.09 5.23
C VAL A 88 -6.65 11.20 4.37
N GLU A 89 -7.80 10.95 3.76
CA GLU A 89 -8.49 11.95 2.94
C GLU A 89 -8.88 13.18 3.75
N GLU A 90 -9.36 13.00 4.97
CA GLU A 90 -9.69 14.11 5.85
C GLU A 90 -8.45 14.96 6.14
N GLU A 91 -7.30 14.33 6.36
CA GLU A 91 -6.07 15.07 6.58
C GLU A 91 -5.64 15.82 5.33
N LEU A 92 -5.81 15.20 4.15
CA LEU A 92 -5.47 15.85 2.88
C LEU A 92 -6.36 17.08 2.61
N LYS A 93 -7.61 17.05 3.03
CA LYS A 93 -8.52 18.19 2.86
C LYS A 93 -8.04 19.44 3.59
N LYS A 94 -7.20 19.29 4.59
CA LYS A 94 -6.64 20.41 5.35
C LYS A 94 -5.50 21.10 4.61
N ARG A 95 -5.01 20.49 3.53
CA ARG A 95 -3.94 21.07 2.71
C ARG A 95 -4.55 22.02 1.69
#